data_b5a10f4a52e30c409814cbe63ad2f808
#
_entry.id   b5a10f4a52e30c409814cbe63ad2f808
#
_cell.length_a   1.000
_cell.length_b   1.000
_cell.length_c   1.000
_cell.angle_alpha   90.00
_cell.angle_beta   90.00
_cell.angle_gamma   90.00
#
_symmetry.space_group_name_H-M   'P 1'
#
loop_
_entity.id
_entity.type
_entity.pdbx_description
1 polymer ?
#
loop_
_entity_poly.entity_id
_entity_poly.type
_entity_poly.pdbx_seq_one_letter_code
_entity_poly.pdbx_strand_id
1 'polypeptide(L)'
;MGLIVFSVAILPLLGIGGAQLMKAETSGPMKETRLTPRVAETARALYIIYLGISAICVIAYHLADMNFMLICSLNFALHFVAWRRKSLLAYWRSTEARCCLAAFLMLAAGTAFALYYTGAYPEPLEAFRTAFFAVASTASTTGYASADWSNWPYGIPFILLLSSAVVSCAGSTGGGLKMLRVAIIFSQLRHEFTRLLYPNAVTPVTIDAAEIPNKIVFSVLSYAFIWLLSALTGVLLLLGSGMSPLESFSAAVASITNLGPGLGSVGPAGNYQALSDLQLNILSSLMLIGRLELFTVFVLFSRAFWKP
;
A
#
# COMPACT_ATOMS: atom_id res chain seq x y z
N MET A 1 -10.36 5.94 7.10
CA MET A 1 -9.02 6.07 7.72
C MET A 1 -9.08 6.61 9.14
N GLY A 2 -9.64 7.79 9.40
CA GLY A 2 -9.70 8.36 10.74
C GLY A 2 -10.28 7.45 11.82
N LEU A 3 -11.29 6.63 11.50
CA LEU A 3 -11.92 5.69 12.43
C LEU A 3 -10.98 4.56 12.90
N ILE A 4 -10.12 4.04 12.03
CA ILE A 4 -9.18 2.95 12.37
C ILE A 4 -8.04 3.50 13.24
N VAL A 5 -7.47 4.64 12.85
CA VAL A 5 -6.44 5.32 13.67
C VAL A 5 -7.04 5.76 15.01
N PHE A 6 -8.29 6.22 15.02
CA PHE A 6 -9.01 6.59 16.23
C PHE A 6 -9.29 5.37 17.12
N SER A 7 -9.70 4.23 16.56
CA SER A 7 -9.89 3.00 17.34
C SER A 7 -8.59 2.42 17.88
N VAL A 8 -7.52 2.43 17.09
CA VAL A 8 -6.18 1.98 17.52
C VAL A 8 -5.58 2.92 18.58
N ALA A 9 -5.89 4.23 18.54
CA ALA A 9 -5.44 5.18 19.53
C ALA A 9 -6.28 5.17 20.83
N ILE A 10 -7.58 4.86 20.76
CA ILE A 10 -8.48 4.84 21.91
C ILE A 10 -8.48 3.50 22.64
N LEU A 11 -8.35 2.35 21.95
CA LEU A 11 -8.30 1.02 22.57
C LEU A 11 -7.20 0.88 23.65
N PRO A 12 -5.97 1.38 23.46
CA PRO A 12 -4.96 1.38 24.52
C PRO A 12 -5.29 2.29 25.69
N LEU A 13 -6.02 3.40 25.45
CA LEU A 13 -6.47 4.32 26.50
C LEU A 13 -7.58 3.71 27.37
N LEU A 14 -8.35 2.78 26.81
CA LEU A 14 -9.39 2.04 27.51
C LEU A 14 -8.88 0.76 28.18
N GLY A 15 -7.56 0.47 28.13
CA GLY A 15 -6.96 -0.69 28.79
C GLY A 15 -7.28 -2.05 28.13
N ILE A 16 -7.91 -2.06 26.96
CA ILE A 16 -8.32 -3.26 26.25
C ILE A 16 -7.23 -3.64 25.24
N GLY A 17 -6.38 -4.61 25.58
CA GLY A 17 -5.60 -5.46 24.67
C GLY A 17 -4.81 -4.85 23.49
N GLY A 18 -4.70 -3.52 23.40
CA GLY A 18 -4.13 -2.80 22.28
C GLY A 18 -2.67 -3.12 21.91
N ALA A 19 -1.92 -3.70 22.86
CA ALA A 19 -0.53 -4.10 22.61
C ALA A 19 -0.39 -5.29 21.64
N GLN A 20 -1.39 -6.19 21.60
CA GLN A 20 -1.39 -7.34 20.68
C GLN A 20 -1.85 -6.94 19.27
N LEU A 21 -2.81 -6.03 19.16
CA LEU A 21 -3.25 -5.48 17.87
C LEU A 21 -2.14 -4.64 17.22
N MET A 22 -1.44 -3.82 17.99
CA MET A 22 -0.31 -3.05 17.49
C MET A 22 0.89 -3.92 17.07
N LYS A 23 1.13 -5.06 17.74
CA LYS A 23 2.11 -6.05 17.30
C LYS A 23 1.75 -6.71 15.98
N ALA A 24 0.48 -6.93 15.70
CA ALA A 24 0.01 -7.49 14.43
C ALA A 24 0.13 -6.48 13.27
N GLU A 25 -0.09 -5.20 13.54
CA GLU A 25 -0.06 -4.12 12.53
C GLU A 25 1.37 -3.64 12.22
N THR A 26 2.27 -3.71 13.21
CA THR A 26 3.68 -3.34 13.08
C THR A 26 4.62 -4.53 12.85
N SER A 27 4.11 -5.69 12.47
CA SER A 27 4.91 -6.89 12.18
C SER A 27 5.78 -6.76 10.92
N GLY A 28 6.47 -5.63 10.80
CA GLY A 28 7.65 -5.50 9.96
C GLY A 28 8.89 -6.10 10.67
N PRO A 29 9.91 -6.53 9.92
CA PRO A 29 11.10 -7.19 10.45
C PRO A 29 12.04 -6.27 11.24
N MET A 30 11.63 -5.04 11.53
CA MET A 30 12.45 -4.16 12.36
C MET A 30 12.46 -4.69 13.78
N LYS A 31 13.65 -5.13 14.23
CA LYS A 31 13.95 -5.28 15.64
C LYS A 31 13.38 -4.07 16.37
N GLU A 32 12.56 -4.34 17.41
CA GLU A 32 12.25 -3.38 18.44
C GLU A 32 13.56 -2.68 18.85
N THR A 33 13.93 -1.62 18.17
CA THR A 33 14.80 -0.66 18.80
C THR A 33 13.98 -0.17 19.99
N ARG A 34 14.45 -0.45 21.18
CA ARG A 34 13.87 -0.09 22.49
C ARG A 34 13.69 1.44 22.61
N LEU A 35 12.91 2.04 21.71
CA LEU A 35 12.72 3.50 21.62
C LEU A 35 11.36 3.93 22.16
N THR A 36 10.52 2.99 22.60
CA THR A 36 9.20 3.34 23.11
C THR A 36 8.95 2.72 24.47
N PRO A 37 9.13 3.48 25.55
CA PRO A 37 8.87 3.00 26.90
C PRO A 37 7.39 2.70 27.17
N ARG A 38 6.44 3.27 26.39
CA ARG A 38 5.00 3.09 26.63
C ARG A 38 4.19 3.19 25.34
N VAL A 39 3.34 2.19 25.09
CA VAL A 39 2.39 2.15 23.97
C VAL A 39 1.51 3.41 23.92
N ALA A 40 1.14 3.95 25.07
CA ALA A 40 0.32 5.17 25.18
C ALA A 40 1.04 6.43 24.67
N GLU A 41 2.37 6.55 24.85
CA GLU A 41 3.14 7.69 24.31
C GLU A 41 3.28 7.60 22.79
N THR A 42 3.46 6.39 22.26
CA THR A 42 3.52 6.17 20.82
C THR A 42 2.16 6.45 20.17
N ALA A 43 1.07 5.96 20.77
CA ALA A 43 -0.28 6.21 20.31
C ALA A 43 -0.63 7.72 20.34
N ARG A 44 -0.24 8.43 21.44
CA ARG A 44 -0.43 9.87 21.55
C ARG A 44 0.41 10.64 20.53
N ALA A 45 1.66 10.25 20.29
CA ALA A 45 2.52 10.86 19.29
C ALA A 45 1.97 10.65 17.88
N LEU A 46 1.52 9.44 17.55
CA LEU A 46 0.86 9.13 16.26
C LEU A 46 -0.42 9.94 16.08
N TYR A 47 -1.23 10.10 17.14
CA TYR A 47 -2.46 10.90 17.09
C TYR A 47 -2.18 12.38 16.87
N ILE A 48 -1.18 12.94 17.55
CA ILE A 48 -0.77 14.36 17.38
C ILE A 48 -0.22 14.57 15.96
N ILE A 49 0.60 13.64 15.46
CA ILE A 49 1.13 13.70 14.10
C ILE A 49 -0.01 13.61 13.09
N TYR A 50 -0.95 12.68 13.28
CA TYR A 50 -2.11 12.52 12.41
C TYR A 50 -2.99 13.78 12.41
N LEU A 51 -3.33 14.33 13.58
CA LEU A 51 -4.09 15.59 13.69
C LEU A 51 -3.33 16.78 13.11
N GLY A 52 -2.03 16.87 13.38
CA GLY A 52 -1.18 17.94 12.84
C GLY A 52 -1.09 17.86 11.32
N ILE A 53 -0.86 16.67 10.77
CA ILE A 53 -0.85 16.42 9.33
C ILE A 53 -2.24 16.71 8.75
N SER A 54 -3.32 16.24 9.37
CA SER A 54 -4.70 16.49 8.89
C SER A 54 -5.04 17.99 8.90
N ALA A 55 -4.63 18.73 9.91
CA ALA A 55 -4.82 20.19 9.98
C ALA A 55 -4.00 20.92 8.90
N ILE A 56 -2.75 20.52 8.69
CA ILE A 56 -1.91 21.03 7.60
C ILE A 56 -2.52 20.69 6.23
N CYS A 57 -3.16 19.51 6.09
CA CYS A 57 -3.84 19.12 4.86
C CYS A 57 -5.01 20.00 4.50
N VAL A 58 -5.83 20.37 5.47
CA VAL A 58 -6.96 21.29 5.25
C VAL A 58 -6.45 22.64 4.74
N ILE A 59 -5.30 23.08 5.24
CA ILE A 59 -4.64 24.33 4.82
C ILE A 59 -3.88 24.17 3.49
N ALA A 60 -3.23 23.02 3.27
CA ALA A 60 -2.44 22.73 2.07
C ALA A 60 -3.27 22.18 0.90
N TYR A 61 -4.54 21.83 1.11
CA TYR A 61 -5.45 21.27 0.08
C TYR A 61 -5.54 22.15 -1.17
N HIS A 62 -5.37 23.47 -1.03
CA HIS A 62 -5.33 24.39 -2.16
C HIS A 62 -3.95 24.56 -2.83
N LEU A 63 -2.86 24.04 -2.25
CA LEU A 63 -1.51 24.36 -2.73
C LEU A 63 -0.61 23.15 -3.06
N ALA A 64 -0.94 21.92 -2.64
CA ALA A 64 0.04 20.82 -2.72
C ALA A 64 -0.53 19.39 -2.73
N ASP A 65 -1.64 19.11 -3.42
CA ASP A 65 -2.31 17.79 -3.43
C ASP A 65 -1.36 16.62 -3.70
N MET A 66 -0.43 16.77 -4.66
CA MET A 66 0.52 15.72 -5.07
C MET A 66 1.58 15.40 -4.01
N ASN A 67 2.18 16.43 -3.42
CA ASN A 67 3.24 16.24 -2.42
C ASN A 67 2.70 15.54 -1.17
N PHE A 68 1.46 15.85 -0.82
CA PHE A 68 0.80 15.24 0.32
C PHE A 68 0.50 13.76 0.10
N MET A 69 0.01 13.37 -1.08
CA MET A 69 -0.21 11.97 -1.43
C MET A 69 1.09 11.15 -1.28
N LEU A 70 2.24 11.70 -1.73
CA LEU A 70 3.55 11.07 -1.54
C LEU A 70 3.96 10.95 -0.08
N ILE A 71 3.82 12.00 0.70
CA ILE A 71 4.13 11.98 2.14
C ILE A 71 3.30 10.92 2.84
N CYS A 72 2.01 10.82 2.54
CA CYS A 72 1.13 9.82 3.12
C CYS A 72 1.44 8.37 2.69
N SER A 73 2.11 8.17 1.54
CA SER A 73 2.53 6.84 1.08
C SER A 73 3.79 6.33 1.79
N LEU A 74 4.55 7.21 2.44
CA LEU A 74 5.73 6.85 3.22
C LEU A 74 5.36 6.43 4.64
N ASN A 75 6.27 5.71 5.30
CA ASN A 75 6.08 5.22 6.66
C ASN A 75 5.99 6.37 7.68
N PHE A 76 4.89 6.43 8.46
CA PHE A 76 4.69 7.46 9.48
C PHE A 76 5.72 7.42 10.61
N ALA A 77 6.18 6.23 11.00
CA ALA A 77 7.24 6.11 12.00
C ALA A 77 8.54 6.75 11.52
N LEU A 78 8.81 6.69 10.21
CA LEU A 78 9.98 7.33 9.58
C LEU A 78 9.86 8.87 9.61
N HIS A 79 8.64 9.42 9.40
CA HIS A 79 8.38 10.86 9.56
C HIS A 79 8.67 11.31 10.99
N PHE A 80 8.21 10.53 11.98
CA PHE A 80 8.49 10.82 13.38
C PHE A 80 9.99 10.82 13.69
N VAL A 81 10.73 9.84 13.20
CA VAL A 81 12.20 9.77 13.37
C VAL A 81 12.89 10.94 12.69
N ALA A 82 12.49 11.30 11.46
CA ALA A 82 13.04 12.44 10.72
C ALA A 82 12.78 13.75 11.45
N TRP A 83 11.56 13.95 11.98
CA TRP A 83 11.21 15.13 12.77
C TRP A 83 12.00 15.22 14.07
N ARG A 84 12.07 14.10 14.83
CA ARG A 84 12.82 14.06 16.10
C ARG A 84 14.32 14.30 15.90
N ARG A 85 14.89 13.76 14.82
CA ARG A 85 16.32 13.94 14.48
C ARG A 85 16.60 15.22 13.70
N LYS A 86 15.57 15.98 13.31
CA LYS A 86 15.66 17.16 12.44
C LYS A 86 16.51 16.90 11.17
N SER A 87 16.41 15.71 10.59
CA SER A 87 17.25 15.28 9.46
C SER A 87 16.45 14.45 8.47
N LEU A 88 16.47 14.87 7.22
CA LEU A 88 15.87 14.12 6.09
C LEU A 88 16.69 12.87 5.70
N LEU A 89 17.92 12.73 6.24
CA LEU A 89 18.75 11.53 6.00
C LEU A 89 18.06 10.23 6.48
N ALA A 90 17.07 10.33 7.37
CA ALA A 90 16.30 9.18 7.82
C ALA A 90 15.64 8.43 6.64
N TYR A 91 15.12 9.17 5.65
CA TYR A 91 14.51 8.57 4.45
C TYR A 91 15.51 7.84 3.56
N TRP A 92 16.71 8.39 3.41
CA TRP A 92 17.79 7.78 2.63
C TRP A 92 18.42 6.55 3.30
N ARG A 93 18.31 6.42 4.62
CA ARG A 93 18.79 5.25 5.36
C ARG A 93 17.82 4.08 5.32
N SER A 94 16.54 4.32 5.09
CA SER A 94 15.53 3.27 4.96
C SER A 94 15.50 2.73 3.54
N THR A 95 15.78 1.44 3.37
CA THR A 95 15.69 0.76 2.07
C THR A 95 14.27 0.81 1.51
N GLU A 96 13.26 0.64 2.38
CA GLU A 96 11.86 0.72 1.98
C GLU A 96 11.51 2.07 1.38
N ALA A 97 11.84 3.17 2.07
CA ALA A 97 11.55 4.52 1.58
C ALA A 97 12.28 4.83 0.27
N ARG A 98 13.55 4.41 0.13
CA ARG A 98 14.30 4.56 -1.12
C ARG A 98 13.66 3.80 -2.28
N CYS A 99 13.28 2.53 -2.04
CA CYS A 99 12.62 1.71 -3.07
C CYS A 99 11.26 2.31 -3.46
N CYS A 100 10.49 2.80 -2.50
CA CYS A 100 9.20 3.45 -2.74
C CYS A 100 9.37 4.72 -3.58
N LEU A 101 10.28 5.63 -3.21
CA LEU A 101 10.55 6.86 -3.94
C LEU A 101 11.13 6.58 -5.34
N ALA A 102 12.04 5.61 -5.46
CA ALA A 102 12.60 5.22 -6.76
C ALA A 102 11.54 4.63 -7.68
N ALA A 103 10.68 3.72 -7.18
CA ALA A 103 9.57 3.16 -7.94
C ALA A 103 8.60 4.24 -8.39
N PHE A 104 8.25 5.17 -7.50
CA PHE A 104 7.41 6.31 -7.81
C PHE A 104 8.00 7.18 -8.92
N LEU A 105 9.28 7.58 -8.80
CA LEU A 105 9.94 8.42 -9.80
C LEU A 105 10.07 7.70 -11.16
N MET A 106 10.41 6.41 -11.15
CA MET A 106 10.49 5.62 -12.38
C MET A 106 9.12 5.50 -13.07
N LEU A 107 8.06 5.24 -12.31
CA LEU A 107 6.71 5.17 -12.85
C LEU A 107 6.25 6.52 -13.38
N ALA A 108 6.49 7.61 -12.66
CA ALA A 108 6.10 8.96 -13.09
C ALA A 108 6.85 9.38 -14.35
N ALA A 109 8.17 9.15 -14.41
CA ALA A 109 8.98 9.47 -15.59
C ALA A 109 8.60 8.59 -16.79
N GLY A 110 8.42 7.28 -16.59
CA GLY A 110 8.00 6.35 -17.65
C GLY A 110 6.62 6.68 -18.20
N THR A 111 5.66 6.97 -17.34
CA THR A 111 4.30 7.38 -17.75
C THR A 111 4.34 8.72 -18.49
N ALA A 112 5.06 9.72 -17.98
CA ALA A 112 5.20 11.02 -18.63
C ALA A 112 5.85 10.90 -20.02
N PHE A 113 6.92 10.12 -20.13
CA PHE A 113 7.59 9.85 -21.41
C PHE A 113 6.66 9.16 -22.39
N ALA A 114 5.91 8.15 -21.96
CA ALA A 114 4.97 7.45 -22.82
C ALA A 114 3.81 8.35 -23.29
N LEU A 115 3.26 9.19 -22.43
CA LEU A 115 2.20 10.14 -22.77
C LEU A 115 2.67 11.20 -23.76
N TYR A 116 3.90 11.70 -23.59
CA TYR A 116 4.51 12.65 -24.52
C TYR A 116 4.79 11.97 -25.88
N TYR A 117 5.43 10.80 -25.87
CA TYR A 117 5.81 10.07 -27.09
C TYR A 117 4.60 9.66 -27.94
N THR A 118 3.48 9.34 -27.33
CA THR A 118 2.25 8.99 -28.05
C THR A 118 1.46 10.19 -28.56
N GLY A 119 1.87 11.41 -28.19
CA GLY A 119 1.14 12.63 -28.54
C GLY A 119 -0.18 12.80 -27.78
N ALA A 120 -0.44 11.99 -26.75
CA ALA A 120 -1.64 12.17 -25.91
C ALA A 120 -1.62 13.53 -25.18
N TYR A 121 -0.41 13.98 -24.82
CA TYR A 121 -0.15 15.32 -24.29
C TYR A 121 1.03 15.92 -25.05
N PRO A 122 0.81 16.88 -25.96
CA PRO A 122 1.86 17.44 -26.80
C PRO A 122 2.87 18.30 -26.04
N GLU A 123 2.47 18.86 -24.90
CA GLU A 123 3.36 19.66 -24.05
C GLU A 123 4.04 18.76 -23.00
N PRO A 124 5.40 18.71 -22.94
CA PRO A 124 6.13 17.83 -22.03
C PRO A 124 5.87 18.15 -20.55
N LEU A 125 5.62 19.44 -20.22
CA LEU A 125 5.32 19.86 -18.85
C LEU A 125 3.93 19.38 -18.40
N GLU A 126 2.95 19.44 -19.29
CA GLU A 126 1.59 18.95 -19.04
C GLU A 126 1.58 17.43 -18.91
N ALA A 127 2.27 16.71 -19.82
CA ALA A 127 2.44 15.27 -19.73
C ALA A 127 3.07 14.86 -18.39
N PHE A 128 4.13 15.55 -17.96
CA PHE A 128 4.79 15.29 -16.68
C PHE A 128 3.86 15.55 -15.49
N ARG A 129 3.16 16.71 -15.47
CA ARG A 129 2.26 17.06 -14.36
C ARG A 129 1.11 16.05 -14.23
N THR A 130 0.50 15.67 -15.35
CA THR A 130 -0.63 14.74 -15.38
C THR A 130 -0.19 13.33 -14.99
N ALA A 131 0.95 12.85 -15.50
CA ALA A 131 1.53 11.56 -15.15
C ALA A 131 1.90 11.51 -13.66
N PHE A 132 2.58 12.54 -13.16
CA PHE A 132 3.02 12.62 -11.77
C PHE A 132 1.82 12.59 -10.81
N PHE A 133 0.75 13.31 -11.12
CA PHE A 133 -0.48 13.29 -10.32
C PHE A 133 -1.13 11.91 -10.33
N ALA A 134 -1.30 11.28 -11.50
CA ALA A 134 -1.91 9.96 -11.62
C ALA A 134 -1.10 8.88 -10.86
N VAL A 135 0.24 8.90 -11.00
CA VAL A 135 1.13 7.98 -10.28
C VAL A 135 1.10 8.25 -8.77
N ALA A 136 1.08 9.53 -8.34
CA ALA A 136 0.97 9.86 -6.92
C ALA A 136 -0.33 9.33 -6.32
N SER A 137 -1.44 9.51 -7.02
CA SER A 137 -2.75 9.06 -6.59
C SER A 137 -2.87 7.53 -6.54
N THR A 138 -2.40 6.83 -7.57
CA THR A 138 -2.49 5.37 -7.64
C THR A 138 -1.51 4.70 -6.70
N ALA A 139 -0.25 5.13 -6.66
CA ALA A 139 0.78 4.57 -5.78
C ALA A 139 0.49 4.77 -4.29
N SER A 140 -0.10 5.90 -3.92
CA SER A 140 -0.53 6.18 -2.54
C SER A 140 -1.89 5.57 -2.18
N THR A 141 -2.56 4.94 -3.14
CA THR A 141 -3.95 4.46 -3.03
C THR A 141 -4.94 5.55 -2.58
N THR A 142 -4.72 6.79 -3.02
CA THR A 142 -5.63 7.90 -2.74
C THR A 142 -6.86 7.87 -3.66
N GLY A 143 -6.67 7.50 -4.94
CA GLY A 143 -7.75 7.31 -5.90
C GLY A 143 -8.28 8.59 -6.55
N TYR A 144 -7.64 9.75 -6.34
CA TYR A 144 -8.02 10.97 -7.05
C TYR A 144 -7.58 10.92 -8.51
N ALA A 145 -8.39 11.46 -9.41
CA ALA A 145 -8.09 11.55 -10.81
C ALA A 145 -8.25 12.99 -11.31
N SER A 146 -7.20 13.51 -11.96
CA SER A 146 -7.23 14.78 -12.69
C SER A 146 -7.49 14.58 -14.17
N ALA A 147 -7.32 13.35 -14.67
CA ALA A 147 -7.56 12.94 -16.05
C ALA A 147 -8.05 11.48 -16.06
N ASP A 148 -8.76 11.10 -17.10
CA ASP A 148 -9.17 9.70 -17.30
C ASP A 148 -8.00 8.86 -17.83
N TRP A 149 -7.24 8.31 -16.90
CA TRP A 149 -6.11 7.46 -17.23
C TRP A 149 -6.50 6.05 -17.73
N SER A 150 -7.81 5.68 -17.68
CA SER A 150 -8.29 4.39 -18.22
C SER A 150 -8.06 4.26 -19.72
N ASN A 151 -8.05 5.38 -20.43
CA ASN A 151 -7.89 5.44 -21.88
C ASN A 151 -6.46 5.74 -22.33
N TRP A 152 -5.49 5.73 -21.42
CA TRP A 152 -4.10 6.00 -21.76
C TRP A 152 -3.47 4.83 -22.54
N PRO A 153 -2.54 5.12 -23.46
CA PRO A 153 -1.97 4.11 -24.36
C PRO A 153 -1.02 3.13 -23.65
N TYR A 154 -0.64 2.07 -24.38
CA TYR A 154 0.42 1.09 -24.04
C TYR A 154 0.29 0.38 -22.69
N GLY A 155 -0.89 0.13 -22.19
CA GLY A 155 -1.08 -0.57 -20.93
C GLY A 155 -0.69 0.22 -19.69
N ILE A 156 -0.46 1.54 -19.81
CA ILE A 156 -0.26 2.46 -18.68
C ILE A 156 -1.34 2.28 -17.60
N PRO A 157 -2.64 2.15 -17.94
CA PRO A 157 -3.69 1.94 -16.97
C PRO A 157 -3.46 0.73 -16.05
N PHE A 158 -2.97 -0.38 -16.63
CA PHE A 158 -2.64 -1.59 -15.85
C PHE A 158 -1.45 -1.38 -14.93
N ILE A 159 -0.41 -0.68 -15.41
CA ILE A 159 0.79 -0.37 -14.61
C ILE A 159 0.39 0.52 -13.44
N LEU A 160 -0.44 1.54 -13.66
CA LEU A 160 -0.95 2.42 -12.62
C LEU A 160 -1.79 1.65 -11.59
N LEU A 161 -2.70 0.80 -12.06
CA LEU A 161 -3.52 -0.04 -11.19
C LEU A 161 -2.65 -0.97 -10.33
N LEU A 162 -1.67 -1.67 -10.93
CA LEU A 162 -0.77 -2.58 -10.23
C LEU A 162 0.19 -1.83 -9.28
N SER A 163 0.53 -0.58 -9.58
CA SER A 163 1.36 0.24 -8.68
C SER A 163 0.71 0.44 -7.30
N SER A 164 -0.62 0.48 -7.24
CA SER A 164 -1.38 0.58 -5.99
C SER A 164 -1.16 -0.61 -5.05
N ALA A 165 -0.82 -1.78 -5.60
CA ALA A 165 -0.56 -2.97 -4.80
C ALA A 165 0.84 -2.96 -4.15
N VAL A 166 1.81 -2.23 -4.73
CA VAL A 166 3.24 -2.40 -4.42
C VAL A 166 3.88 -1.16 -3.81
N VAL A 167 3.57 0.03 -4.32
CA VAL A 167 4.43 1.22 -4.11
C VAL A 167 4.26 1.89 -2.75
N SER A 168 3.25 1.56 -1.94
CA SER A 168 3.09 2.13 -0.61
C SER A 168 4.00 1.47 0.43
N CYS A 169 4.49 2.25 1.42
CA CYS A 169 5.30 1.74 2.53
C CYS A 169 4.45 1.05 3.61
N ALA A 170 5.06 0.15 4.37
CA ALA A 170 4.47 -0.39 5.60
C ALA A 170 4.28 0.74 6.63
N GLY A 171 3.15 0.72 7.36
CA GLY A 171 2.83 1.80 8.29
C GLY A 171 2.50 3.15 7.63
N SER A 172 2.11 3.14 6.35
CA SER A 172 1.55 4.27 5.61
C SER A 172 0.02 4.17 5.48
N THR A 173 -0.59 5.17 4.86
CA THR A 173 -2.03 5.14 4.56
C THR A 173 -2.39 4.21 3.40
N GLY A 174 -1.42 3.79 2.58
CA GLY A 174 -1.66 2.98 1.40
C GLY A 174 -2.08 1.54 1.71
N GLY A 175 -2.89 0.96 0.83
CA GLY A 175 -3.29 -0.44 0.85
C GLY A 175 -2.28 -1.36 0.15
N GLY A 176 -2.72 -2.58 -0.19
CA GLY A 176 -1.95 -3.54 -0.98
C GLY A 176 -0.90 -4.32 -0.21
N LEU A 177 0.03 -4.94 -0.96
CA LEU A 177 1.11 -5.79 -0.42
C LEU A 177 2.17 -5.01 0.35
N LYS A 178 2.35 -3.72 0.02
CA LYS A 178 3.35 -2.80 0.57
C LYS A 178 4.79 -3.10 0.14
N MET A 179 5.57 -2.05 -0.06
CA MET A 179 6.94 -2.11 -0.60
C MET A 179 7.89 -2.98 0.22
N LEU A 180 7.78 -2.96 1.56
CA LEU A 180 8.65 -3.77 2.43
C LEU A 180 8.49 -5.27 2.18
N ARG A 181 7.24 -5.75 2.03
CA ARG A 181 6.98 -7.17 1.74
C ARG A 181 7.51 -7.56 0.37
N VAL A 182 7.34 -6.70 -0.62
CA VAL A 182 7.90 -6.90 -1.96
C VAL A 182 9.42 -6.95 -1.93
N ALA A 183 10.07 -6.06 -1.18
CA ALA A 183 11.53 -6.07 -1.01
C ALA A 183 12.03 -7.37 -0.36
N ILE A 184 11.31 -7.90 0.65
CA ILE A 184 11.62 -9.19 1.27
C ILE A 184 11.50 -10.34 0.24
N ILE A 185 10.42 -10.35 -0.55
CA ILE A 185 10.19 -11.37 -1.58
C ILE A 185 11.33 -11.35 -2.62
N PHE A 186 11.72 -10.17 -3.09
CA PHE A 186 12.85 -10.04 -4.03
C PHE A 186 14.18 -10.43 -3.41
N SER A 187 14.42 -10.11 -2.13
CA SER A 187 15.62 -10.53 -1.42
C SER A 187 15.66 -12.05 -1.27
N GLN A 188 14.52 -12.69 -0.94
CA GLN A 188 14.41 -14.14 -0.87
C GLN A 188 14.61 -14.79 -2.25
N LEU A 189 14.05 -14.21 -3.32
CA LEU A 189 14.26 -14.73 -4.66
C LEU A 189 15.75 -14.71 -5.05
N ARG A 190 16.48 -13.64 -4.76
CA ARG A 190 17.93 -13.55 -4.98
C ARG A 190 18.68 -14.60 -4.14
N HIS A 191 18.27 -14.80 -2.90
CA HIS A 191 18.85 -15.82 -2.03
C HIS A 191 18.67 -17.22 -2.63
N GLU A 192 17.48 -17.57 -3.13
CA GLU A 192 17.22 -18.87 -3.75
C GLU A 192 18.05 -19.07 -5.02
N PHE A 193 18.18 -18.05 -5.89
CA PHE A 193 19.08 -18.13 -7.05
C PHE A 193 20.54 -18.34 -6.66
N THR A 194 21.01 -17.64 -5.63
CA THR A 194 22.38 -17.82 -5.13
C THR A 194 22.60 -19.25 -4.58
N ARG A 195 21.62 -19.76 -3.86
CA ARG A 195 21.65 -21.12 -3.32
C ARG A 195 21.64 -22.21 -4.38
N LEU A 196 20.91 -21.99 -5.49
CA LEU A 196 20.94 -22.90 -6.65
C LEU A 196 22.32 -22.96 -7.32
N LEU A 197 23.01 -21.81 -7.39
CA LEU A 197 24.34 -21.74 -7.98
C LEU A 197 25.45 -22.21 -7.01
N TYR A 198 25.28 -21.91 -5.74
CA TYR A 198 26.27 -22.19 -4.67
C TYR A 198 25.57 -22.85 -3.46
N PRO A 199 25.31 -24.16 -3.50
CA PRO A 199 24.50 -24.85 -2.47
C PRO A 199 25.04 -24.73 -1.04
N ASN A 200 26.36 -24.54 -0.90
CA ASN A 200 27.03 -24.41 0.40
C ASN A 200 27.19 -22.97 0.89
N ALA A 201 26.70 -21.98 0.13
CA ALA A 201 26.79 -20.59 0.54
C ALA A 201 25.71 -20.27 1.59
N VAL A 202 26.11 -19.77 2.74
CA VAL A 202 25.22 -19.26 3.77
C VAL A 202 24.98 -17.78 3.53
N THR A 203 23.94 -17.44 2.78
CA THR A 203 23.56 -16.06 2.49
C THR A 203 22.27 -15.71 3.22
N PRO A 204 22.30 -14.92 4.31
CA PRO A 204 21.07 -14.51 5.00
C PRO A 204 20.29 -13.50 4.16
N VAL A 205 18.96 -13.54 4.28
CA VAL A 205 18.09 -12.48 3.73
C VAL A 205 18.25 -11.24 4.60
N THR A 206 18.69 -10.12 4.02
CA THR A 206 18.96 -8.88 4.76
C THR A 206 18.19 -7.70 4.19
N ILE A 207 17.65 -6.85 5.07
CA ILE A 207 17.12 -5.50 4.72
C ILE A 207 17.65 -4.51 5.77
N ASP A 208 18.08 -3.33 5.32
CA ASP A 208 18.70 -2.29 6.18
C ASP A 208 19.87 -2.83 7.03
N ALA A 209 20.68 -3.72 6.44
CA ALA A 209 21.79 -4.44 7.12
C ALA A 209 21.34 -5.33 8.32
N ALA A 210 20.05 -5.56 8.50
CA ALA A 210 19.53 -6.49 9.50
C ALA A 210 19.14 -7.83 8.85
N GLU A 211 19.52 -8.93 9.48
CA GLU A 211 19.10 -10.26 9.05
C GLU A 211 17.62 -10.48 9.36
N ILE A 212 16.90 -11.03 8.40
CA ILE A 212 15.49 -11.36 8.54
C ILE A 212 15.36 -12.84 8.85
N PRO A 213 14.77 -13.22 10.00
CA PRO A 213 14.52 -14.61 10.33
C PRO A 213 13.61 -15.28 9.28
N ASN A 214 13.90 -16.54 8.97
CA ASN A 214 13.11 -17.33 8.01
C ASN A 214 11.60 -17.35 8.34
N LYS A 215 11.24 -17.31 9.63
CA LYS A 215 9.84 -17.25 10.08
C LYS A 215 9.11 -16.01 9.50
N ILE A 216 9.79 -14.87 9.43
CA ILE A 216 9.22 -13.63 8.86
C ILE A 216 9.11 -13.75 7.34
N VAL A 217 10.13 -14.32 6.68
CA VAL A 217 10.12 -14.54 5.23
C VAL A 217 8.92 -15.43 4.85
N PHE A 218 8.73 -16.56 5.53
CA PHE A 218 7.58 -17.45 5.29
C PHE A 218 6.23 -16.77 5.57
N SER A 219 6.14 -15.94 6.61
CA SER A 219 4.93 -15.16 6.89
C SER A 219 4.61 -14.18 5.76
N VAL A 220 5.62 -13.50 5.20
CA VAL A 220 5.45 -12.57 4.08
C VAL A 220 5.03 -13.30 2.80
N LEU A 221 5.65 -14.45 2.50
CA LEU A 221 5.26 -15.28 1.35
C LEU A 221 3.83 -15.80 1.48
N SER A 222 3.44 -16.27 2.67
CA SER A 222 2.07 -16.71 2.95
C SER A 222 1.07 -15.56 2.81
N TYR A 223 1.42 -14.36 3.27
CA TYR A 223 0.59 -13.18 3.10
C TYR A 223 0.39 -12.84 1.62
N ALA A 224 1.48 -12.81 0.84
CA ALA A 224 1.42 -12.50 -0.58
C ALA A 224 0.58 -13.54 -1.35
N PHE A 225 0.71 -14.82 -1.00
CA PHE A 225 -0.09 -15.89 -1.58
C PHE A 225 -1.58 -15.73 -1.28
N ILE A 226 -1.94 -15.50 -0.03
CA ILE A 226 -3.35 -15.31 0.39
C ILE A 226 -3.92 -14.03 -0.24
N TRP A 227 -3.12 -12.96 -0.34
CA TRP A 227 -3.53 -11.73 -1.01
C TRP A 227 -3.87 -11.96 -2.48
N LEU A 228 -2.98 -12.66 -3.20
CA LEU A 228 -3.19 -13.02 -4.60
C LEU A 228 -4.41 -13.92 -4.78
N LEU A 229 -4.55 -14.93 -3.92
CA LEU A 229 -5.70 -15.86 -3.95
C LEU A 229 -7.02 -15.11 -3.70
N SER A 230 -7.04 -14.17 -2.75
CA SER A 230 -8.23 -13.35 -2.46
C SER A 230 -8.58 -12.45 -3.63
N ALA A 231 -7.60 -11.81 -4.27
CA ALA A 231 -7.81 -11.00 -5.46
C ALA A 231 -8.35 -11.86 -6.61
N LEU A 232 -7.74 -13.03 -6.88
CA LEU A 232 -8.20 -13.96 -7.93
C LEU A 232 -9.61 -14.47 -7.67
N THR A 233 -9.93 -14.84 -6.43
CA THR A 233 -11.29 -15.26 -6.05
C THR A 233 -12.29 -14.15 -6.31
N GLY A 234 -11.96 -12.90 -5.95
CA GLY A 234 -12.79 -11.75 -6.26
C GLY A 234 -13.04 -11.55 -7.75
N VAL A 235 -11.98 -11.67 -8.57
CA VAL A 235 -12.11 -11.61 -10.04
C VAL A 235 -13.05 -12.70 -10.55
N LEU A 236 -12.88 -13.95 -10.10
CA LEU A 236 -13.71 -15.08 -10.57
C LEU A 236 -15.17 -14.92 -10.16
N LEU A 237 -15.45 -14.43 -8.96
CA LEU A 237 -16.81 -14.16 -8.50
C LEU A 237 -17.47 -13.03 -9.31
N LEU A 238 -16.73 -11.95 -9.63
CA LEU A 238 -17.23 -10.87 -10.47
C LEU A 238 -17.48 -11.32 -11.91
N LEU A 239 -16.59 -12.12 -12.49
CA LEU A 239 -16.80 -12.74 -13.79
C LEU A 239 -18.05 -13.64 -13.79
N GLY A 240 -18.22 -14.46 -12.77
CA GLY A 240 -19.39 -15.32 -12.60
C GLY A 240 -20.70 -14.54 -12.46
N SER A 241 -20.65 -13.28 -12.02
CA SER A 241 -21.80 -12.37 -11.93
C SER A 241 -22.13 -11.67 -13.27
N GLY A 242 -21.38 -11.95 -14.35
CA GLY A 242 -21.60 -11.37 -15.67
C GLY A 242 -20.89 -10.05 -15.94
N MET A 243 -19.95 -9.63 -15.06
CA MET A 243 -19.13 -8.44 -15.29
C MET A 243 -18.06 -8.71 -16.35
N SER A 244 -17.68 -7.68 -17.14
CA SER A 244 -16.66 -7.83 -18.18
C SER A 244 -15.29 -8.21 -17.58
N PRO A 245 -14.42 -8.96 -18.31
CA PRO A 245 -13.12 -9.39 -17.76
C PRO A 245 -12.23 -8.24 -17.31
N LEU A 246 -12.18 -7.16 -18.09
CA LEU A 246 -11.37 -5.97 -17.77
C LEU A 246 -11.85 -5.30 -16.48
N GLU A 247 -13.16 -5.11 -16.37
CA GLU A 247 -13.76 -4.47 -15.20
C GLU A 247 -13.66 -5.36 -13.97
N SER A 248 -13.92 -6.68 -14.11
CA SER A 248 -13.79 -7.65 -13.01
C SER A 248 -12.39 -7.66 -12.42
N PHE A 249 -11.36 -7.70 -13.28
CA PHE A 249 -9.97 -7.66 -12.83
C PHE A 249 -9.63 -6.34 -12.15
N SER A 250 -9.94 -5.22 -12.82
CA SER A 250 -9.56 -3.90 -12.32
C SER A 250 -10.33 -3.51 -11.05
N ALA A 251 -11.63 -3.81 -10.98
CA ALA A 251 -12.43 -3.54 -9.79
C ALA A 251 -11.99 -4.39 -8.60
N ALA A 252 -11.66 -5.68 -8.80
CA ALA A 252 -11.15 -6.54 -7.73
C ALA A 252 -9.81 -6.03 -7.19
N VAL A 253 -8.86 -5.69 -8.08
CA VAL A 253 -7.56 -5.13 -7.68
C VAL A 253 -7.74 -3.77 -6.99
N ALA A 254 -8.53 -2.86 -7.56
CA ALA A 254 -8.81 -1.55 -6.95
C ALA A 254 -9.45 -1.68 -5.57
N SER A 255 -10.34 -2.65 -5.38
CA SER A 255 -11.02 -2.89 -4.10
C SER A 255 -10.08 -3.48 -3.05
N ILE A 256 -9.30 -4.53 -3.37
CA ILE A 256 -8.39 -5.14 -2.39
C ILE A 256 -7.21 -4.22 -2.02
N THR A 257 -6.80 -3.33 -2.93
CA THR A 257 -5.80 -2.29 -2.63
C THR A 257 -6.39 -1.05 -1.98
N ASN A 258 -7.71 -0.93 -1.93
CA ASN A 258 -8.44 0.27 -1.48
C ASN A 258 -8.08 1.53 -2.29
N LEU A 259 -7.81 1.38 -3.57
CA LEU A 259 -7.51 2.48 -4.50
C LEU A 259 -8.77 3.27 -4.84
N GLY A 260 -9.86 2.59 -5.17
CA GLY A 260 -11.14 3.14 -5.63
C GLY A 260 -11.35 2.96 -7.13
N PRO A 261 -10.78 3.78 -8.02
CA PRO A 261 -11.03 3.66 -9.45
C PRO A 261 -10.40 2.39 -10.06
N GLY A 262 -11.20 1.67 -10.87
CA GLY A 262 -10.77 0.56 -11.72
C GLY A 262 -10.49 1.01 -13.15
N LEU A 263 -10.89 0.19 -14.13
CA LEU A 263 -10.79 0.46 -15.57
C LEU A 263 -12.16 0.26 -16.23
N GLY A 264 -12.36 0.87 -17.38
CA GLY A 264 -13.63 0.80 -18.11
C GLY A 264 -14.74 1.60 -17.42
N SER A 265 -15.92 1.02 -17.25
CA SER A 265 -17.08 1.69 -16.63
C SER A 265 -16.85 2.07 -15.17
N VAL A 266 -15.99 1.33 -14.45
CA VAL A 266 -15.59 1.59 -13.07
C VAL A 266 -14.29 2.39 -12.97
N GLY A 267 -13.86 3.01 -14.06
CA GLY A 267 -12.65 3.81 -14.17
C GLY A 267 -12.74 5.19 -13.49
N PRO A 268 -11.67 6.01 -13.61
CA PRO A 268 -11.59 7.33 -12.98
C PRO A 268 -12.70 8.30 -13.39
N ALA A 269 -13.20 8.20 -14.61
CA ALA A 269 -14.32 8.99 -15.12
C ALA A 269 -15.69 8.29 -14.95
N GLY A 270 -15.66 7.01 -14.50
CA GLY A 270 -16.86 6.20 -14.29
C GLY A 270 -17.33 6.19 -12.83
N ASN A 271 -18.26 5.28 -12.55
CA ASN A 271 -18.74 5.05 -11.19
C ASN A 271 -19.23 3.60 -11.01
N TYR A 272 -19.47 3.21 -9.76
CA TYR A 272 -19.94 1.87 -9.38
C TYR A 272 -21.47 1.76 -9.31
N GLN A 273 -22.22 2.77 -9.74
CA GLN A 273 -23.68 2.86 -9.58
C GLN A 273 -24.46 1.84 -10.43
N ALA A 274 -23.87 1.45 -11.57
CA ALA A 274 -24.48 0.47 -12.50
C ALA A 274 -24.30 -0.98 -12.07
N LEU A 275 -23.52 -1.25 -11.01
CA LEU A 275 -23.24 -2.60 -10.55
C LEU A 275 -24.42 -3.17 -9.75
N SER A 276 -24.62 -4.50 -9.85
CA SER A 276 -25.60 -5.22 -9.06
C SER A 276 -25.21 -5.27 -7.58
N ASP A 277 -26.19 -5.46 -6.69
CA ASP A 277 -25.96 -5.60 -5.25
C ASP A 277 -24.97 -6.72 -4.91
N LEU A 278 -25.02 -7.84 -5.67
CA LEU A 278 -24.07 -8.94 -5.51
C LEU A 278 -22.63 -8.48 -5.79
N GLN A 279 -22.41 -7.76 -6.90
CA GLN A 279 -21.10 -7.23 -7.28
C GLN A 279 -20.58 -6.24 -6.23
N LEU A 280 -21.44 -5.34 -5.75
CA LEU A 280 -21.11 -4.39 -4.68
C LEU A 280 -20.73 -5.10 -3.37
N ASN A 281 -21.43 -6.17 -3.00
CA ASN A 281 -21.10 -6.95 -1.80
C ASN A 281 -19.76 -7.68 -1.94
N ILE A 282 -19.44 -8.23 -3.11
CA ILE A 282 -18.13 -8.84 -3.37
C ILE A 282 -17.02 -7.79 -3.25
N LEU A 283 -17.17 -6.63 -3.88
CA LEU A 283 -16.18 -5.55 -3.83
C LEU A 283 -16.01 -5.00 -2.41
N SER A 284 -17.10 -4.79 -1.67
CA SER A 284 -17.08 -4.35 -0.28
C SER A 284 -16.33 -5.34 0.62
N SER A 285 -16.52 -6.64 0.39
CA SER A 285 -15.80 -7.69 1.12
C SER A 285 -14.32 -7.64 0.82
N LEU A 286 -13.91 -7.45 -0.45
CA LEU A 286 -12.51 -7.28 -0.83
C LEU A 286 -11.88 -6.03 -0.22
N MET A 287 -12.61 -4.90 -0.19
CA MET A 287 -12.14 -3.67 0.46
C MET A 287 -11.90 -3.89 1.95
N LEU A 288 -12.81 -4.58 2.63
CA LEU A 288 -12.69 -4.89 4.05
C LEU A 288 -11.49 -5.78 4.34
N ILE A 289 -11.34 -6.87 3.56
CA ILE A 289 -10.22 -7.82 3.67
C ILE A 289 -8.89 -7.10 3.41
N GLY A 290 -8.82 -6.30 2.35
CA GLY A 290 -7.61 -5.55 1.99
C GLY A 290 -7.22 -4.50 3.05
N ARG A 291 -8.22 -3.90 3.73
CA ARG A 291 -7.98 -2.83 4.70
C ARG A 291 -7.59 -3.32 6.08
N LEU A 292 -8.21 -4.40 6.57
CA LEU A 292 -7.98 -4.94 7.91
C LEU A 292 -6.74 -5.84 8.00
N GLU A 293 -5.94 -5.89 6.95
CA GLU A 293 -4.89 -6.88 6.74
C GLU A 293 -5.41 -8.33 6.80
N LEU A 294 -5.22 -9.09 5.72
CA LEU A 294 -5.83 -10.40 5.48
C LEU A 294 -5.72 -11.37 6.65
N PHE A 295 -4.54 -11.44 7.29
CA PHE A 295 -4.33 -12.36 8.41
C PHE A 295 -5.26 -12.09 9.59
N THR A 296 -5.52 -10.83 9.90
CA THR A 296 -6.42 -10.45 10.99
C THR A 296 -7.85 -10.92 10.72
N VAL A 297 -8.30 -10.79 9.46
CA VAL A 297 -9.63 -11.24 9.06
C VAL A 297 -9.71 -12.78 9.06
N PHE A 298 -8.73 -13.46 8.46
CA PHE A 298 -8.76 -14.93 8.34
C PHE A 298 -8.58 -15.65 9.67
N VAL A 299 -7.87 -15.05 10.64
CA VAL A 299 -7.76 -15.61 12.01
C VAL A 299 -9.11 -15.69 12.69
N LEU A 300 -10.03 -14.75 12.44
CA LEU A 300 -11.40 -14.79 13.01
C LEU A 300 -12.19 -16.01 12.53
N PHE A 301 -11.90 -16.54 11.35
CA PHE A 301 -12.52 -17.77 10.84
C PHE A 301 -11.83 -19.04 11.29
N SER A 302 -10.70 -18.94 11.99
CA SER A 302 -9.97 -20.09 12.54
C SER A 302 -10.65 -20.59 13.81
N ARG A 303 -10.92 -21.90 13.88
CA ARG A 303 -11.43 -22.55 15.09
C ARG A 303 -10.52 -22.36 16.31
N ALA A 304 -9.23 -22.21 16.09
CA ALA A 304 -8.24 -22.02 17.16
C ALA A 304 -8.41 -20.67 17.87
N PHE A 305 -8.93 -19.66 17.19
CA PHE A 305 -9.18 -18.33 17.76
C PHE A 305 -10.33 -18.36 18.80
N TRP A 306 -11.33 -19.22 18.58
CA TRP A 306 -12.51 -19.31 19.44
C TRP A 306 -12.41 -20.40 20.52
N LYS A 307 -11.33 -21.19 20.54
CA LYS A 307 -11.08 -22.15 21.62
C LYS A 307 -10.39 -21.42 22.78
N PRO A 308 -10.90 -21.55 24.01
CA PRO A 308 -10.25 -21.00 25.21
C PRO A 308 -8.89 -21.64 25.46
#